data_0f9b8bdc2272de31c826eee493dd59f0
#
_entry.id   0f9b8bdc2272de31c826eee493dd59f0
#
_cell.length_a   1.000
_cell.length_b   1.000
_cell.length_c   1.000
_cell.angle_alpha   90.00
_cell.angle_beta   90.00
_cell.angle_gamma   90.00
#
_symmetry.space_group_name_H-M   'P 1'
#
loop_
_entity.id
_entity.type
_entity.pdbx_description
1 polymer ?
#
loop_
_entity_poly.entity_id
_entity_poly.type
_entity_poly.pdbx_seq_one_letter_code
_entity_poly.pdbx_strand_id
1 'polypeptide(L)'
;MTTRRQFISQLGLAGGALATAAAAATVGDPQAAAADQQKLKVLLVNGSPHMEGCTYTALSLVAEELEAAGISTEIYYLGPGPFHDCIACGRCHKHPGQCVLRGDCVNELIDKARQAQGFVFGSPVYYGHPSGRLMSVMDRAFYAASAAFAGKPAAAVASSRRAGSLATIDAIQKHFTISQMPVVSSFYWNEVHGNRPDEVMQDTEGVSIMRQLGRNMARAVRAYQAEPALPAAERKVMNFIH
;
A
#
# COMPACT_ATOMS: atom_id res chain seq x y z
N MET A 1 -28.09 -37.73 16.35
CA MET A 1 -28.05 -36.48 15.51
C MET A 1 -28.88 -35.41 16.18
N THR A 2 -28.26 -34.56 17.00
CA THR A 2 -28.95 -33.52 17.78
C THR A 2 -29.02 -32.26 16.92
N THR A 3 -30.22 -31.77 16.67
CA THR A 3 -30.45 -30.62 15.80
C THR A 3 -30.08 -29.32 16.47
N ARG A 4 -29.64 -28.34 15.68
CA ARG A 4 -29.18 -26.98 16.06
C ARG A 4 -30.14 -26.21 16.98
N ARG A 5 -31.36 -26.60 17.11
CA ARG A 5 -32.40 -25.99 17.97
C ARG A 5 -32.36 -26.41 19.44
N GLN A 6 -31.72 -27.53 19.79
CA GLN A 6 -31.63 -28.02 21.15
C GLN A 6 -30.48 -27.44 21.97
N PHE A 7 -29.52 -26.74 21.31
CA PHE A 7 -28.38 -26.15 22.00
C PHE A 7 -28.67 -24.76 22.62
N ILE A 8 -29.76 -24.11 22.23
CA ILE A 8 -30.08 -22.73 22.67
C ILE A 8 -31.01 -22.70 23.91
N SER A 9 -31.59 -23.84 24.30
CA SER A 9 -32.57 -23.89 25.42
C SER A 9 -31.98 -24.22 26.79
N GLN A 10 -30.69 -24.39 26.95
CA GLN A 10 -30.03 -24.73 28.22
C GLN A 10 -29.23 -23.61 28.91
N LEU A 11 -29.32 -22.37 28.46
CA LEU A 11 -28.75 -21.22 29.13
C LEU A 11 -29.82 -20.25 29.64
N GLY A 12 -30.61 -20.75 30.59
CA GLY A 12 -31.60 -19.96 31.29
C GLY A 12 -31.64 -20.34 32.78
N LEU A 13 -31.53 -19.34 33.63
CA LEU A 13 -31.79 -19.31 35.06
C LEU A 13 -30.66 -19.73 36.02
N ALA A 14 -29.86 -18.75 36.41
CA ALA A 14 -29.39 -18.60 37.76
C ALA A 14 -29.39 -17.08 38.08
N GLY A 15 -30.46 -16.64 38.76
CA GLY A 15 -30.58 -15.31 39.33
C GLY A 15 -29.69 -15.18 40.57
N GLY A 16 -28.81 -14.17 40.56
CA GLY A 16 -28.04 -13.75 41.73
C GLY A 16 -27.95 -12.24 41.73
N ALA A 17 -28.65 -11.59 42.67
CA ALA A 17 -28.56 -10.16 42.89
C ALA A 17 -27.16 -9.77 43.34
N LEU A 18 -26.50 -8.90 42.60
CA LEU A 18 -25.28 -8.24 43.03
C LEU A 18 -25.46 -6.71 42.97
N ALA A 19 -25.17 -6.10 44.10
CA ALA A 19 -25.28 -4.70 44.35
C ALA A 19 -24.49 -3.83 43.37
N THR A 20 -25.12 -2.77 42.89
CA THR A 20 -24.51 -1.72 42.08
C THR A 20 -23.61 -0.85 42.92
N ALA A 21 -22.29 -1.02 42.81
CA ALA A 21 -21.33 0.01 43.15
C ALA A 21 -21.09 0.86 41.89
N ALA A 22 -21.64 2.04 41.86
CA ALA A 22 -21.36 3.05 40.82
C ALA A 22 -19.94 3.55 41.00
N ALA A 23 -18.98 3.01 40.26
CA ALA A 23 -17.69 3.64 40.08
C ALA A 23 -17.88 4.78 39.05
N ALA A 24 -17.77 6.01 39.51
CA ALA A 24 -17.68 7.17 38.63
C ALA A 24 -16.39 7.08 37.83
N ALA A 25 -16.54 6.67 36.56
CA ALA A 25 -15.45 6.80 35.58
C ALA A 25 -15.22 8.29 35.34
N THR A 26 -14.10 8.80 35.81
CA THR A 26 -13.61 10.13 35.42
C THR A 26 -13.42 10.12 33.91
N VAL A 27 -14.28 10.87 33.22
CA VAL A 27 -14.11 11.15 31.78
C VAL A 27 -12.81 11.95 31.70
N GLY A 28 -11.76 11.27 31.22
CA GLY A 28 -10.49 11.93 30.94
C GLY A 28 -10.70 13.02 29.92
N ASP A 29 -10.06 14.14 30.15
CA ASP A 29 -10.11 15.36 29.34
C ASP A 29 -9.81 15.04 27.85
N PRO A 30 -10.71 15.36 26.89
CA PRO A 30 -10.47 15.07 25.48
C PRO A 30 -9.28 15.83 24.88
N GLN A 31 -8.74 16.80 25.61
CA GLN A 31 -7.58 17.60 25.19
C GLN A 31 -6.23 16.93 25.40
N ALA A 32 -6.14 15.86 26.21
CA ALA A 32 -4.86 15.14 26.43
C ALA A 32 -4.46 14.17 25.30
N ALA A 33 -5.36 13.89 24.34
CA ALA A 33 -5.12 12.97 23.23
C ALA A 33 -4.58 13.64 21.96
N ALA A 34 -4.28 14.95 21.99
CA ALA A 34 -3.79 15.71 20.83
C ALA A 34 -2.25 15.80 20.76
N ALA A 35 -1.51 15.02 21.57
CA ALA A 35 -0.06 14.98 21.53
C ALA A 35 0.42 14.09 20.37
N ASP A 36 1.02 14.76 19.37
CA ASP A 36 1.87 14.19 18.31
C ASP A 36 1.21 13.13 17.39
N GLN A 37 0.09 13.49 16.76
CA GLN A 37 -0.36 12.75 15.59
C GLN A 37 0.62 13.01 14.45
N GLN A 38 1.63 12.13 14.34
CA GLN A 38 2.51 12.10 13.16
C GLN A 38 1.63 12.14 11.91
N LYS A 39 1.77 13.20 11.12
CA LYS A 39 0.94 13.42 9.93
C LYS A 39 1.13 12.24 8.98
N LEU A 40 0.10 11.40 8.81
CA LEU A 40 0.16 10.23 7.94
C LEU A 40 0.51 10.66 6.50
N LYS A 41 1.36 9.90 5.86
CA LYS A 41 1.82 10.16 4.48
C LYS A 41 1.69 8.90 3.63
N VAL A 42 1.14 9.04 2.44
CA VAL A 42 1.13 8.01 1.39
C VAL A 42 2.04 8.46 0.25
N LEU A 43 2.98 7.60 -0.14
CA LEU A 43 3.87 7.80 -1.27
C LEU A 43 3.27 7.14 -2.51
N LEU A 44 3.00 7.95 -3.55
CA LEU A 44 2.50 7.47 -4.83
C LEU A 44 3.67 7.47 -5.84
N VAL A 45 4.03 6.32 -6.38
CA VAL A 45 5.19 6.17 -7.26
C VAL A 45 4.73 6.13 -8.70
N ASN A 46 5.13 7.13 -9.49
CA ASN A 46 4.84 7.20 -10.92
C ASN A 46 5.94 6.49 -11.73
N GLY A 47 5.65 5.26 -12.17
CA GLY A 47 6.52 4.43 -13.02
C GLY A 47 6.40 4.71 -14.52
N SER A 48 5.63 5.71 -14.94
CA SER A 48 5.52 6.12 -16.34
C SER A 48 6.79 6.86 -16.81
N PRO A 49 7.17 6.75 -18.10
CA PRO A 49 8.17 7.65 -18.69
C PRO A 49 7.67 9.09 -18.82
N HIS A 50 6.36 9.30 -18.77
CA HIS A 50 5.74 10.62 -18.83
C HIS A 50 5.43 11.12 -17.42
N MET A 51 5.96 12.28 -17.06
CA MET A 51 5.76 12.88 -15.75
C MET A 51 4.29 13.12 -15.45
N GLU A 52 3.55 13.67 -16.40
CA GLU A 52 2.12 14.05 -16.29
C GLU A 52 1.26 13.29 -17.30
N GLY A 53 1.49 11.98 -17.48
CA GLY A 53 0.72 11.11 -18.36
C GLY A 53 -0.48 10.45 -17.67
N CYS A 54 -1.09 9.46 -18.34
CA CYS A 54 -2.26 8.72 -17.82
C CYS A 54 -2.03 8.11 -16.43
N THR A 55 -0.83 7.58 -16.16
CA THR A 55 -0.49 7.03 -14.84
C THR A 55 -0.51 8.12 -13.77
N TYR A 56 0.06 9.29 -14.06
CA TYR A 56 0.02 10.44 -13.15
C TYR A 56 -1.41 10.88 -12.87
N THR A 57 -2.26 10.99 -13.90
CA THR A 57 -3.68 11.34 -13.75
C THR A 57 -4.40 10.35 -12.82
N ALA A 58 -4.16 9.04 -13.00
CA ALA A 58 -4.73 8.02 -12.11
C ALA A 58 -4.25 8.19 -10.66
N LEU A 59 -2.95 8.41 -10.45
CA LEU A 59 -2.38 8.63 -9.11
C LEU A 59 -2.89 9.93 -8.48
N SER A 60 -3.13 10.99 -9.26
CA SER A 60 -3.67 12.26 -8.77
C SER A 60 -5.09 12.10 -8.23
N LEU A 61 -5.93 11.31 -8.90
CA LEU A 61 -7.28 10.99 -8.40
C LEU A 61 -7.25 10.25 -7.06
N VAL A 62 -6.28 9.36 -6.86
CA VAL A 62 -6.07 8.69 -5.56
C VAL A 62 -5.58 9.69 -4.52
N ALA A 63 -4.64 10.57 -4.89
CA ALA A 63 -4.08 11.59 -3.99
C ALA A 63 -5.15 12.58 -3.51
N GLU A 64 -6.04 13.05 -4.39
CA GLU A 64 -7.16 13.93 -4.04
C GLU A 64 -8.00 13.36 -2.89
N GLU A 65 -8.36 12.07 -2.94
CA GLU A 65 -9.18 11.43 -1.91
C GLU A 65 -8.39 11.21 -0.59
N LEU A 66 -7.09 10.95 -0.67
CA LEU A 66 -6.22 10.86 0.49
C LEU A 66 -6.09 12.21 1.18
N GLU A 67 -5.87 13.27 0.43
CA GLU A 67 -5.75 14.64 0.95
C GLU A 67 -7.08 15.14 1.54
N ALA A 68 -8.20 14.85 0.88
CA ALA A 68 -9.54 15.10 1.42
C ALA A 68 -9.78 14.36 2.75
N ALA A 69 -9.13 13.21 2.94
CA ALA A 69 -9.13 12.46 4.18
C ALA A 69 -8.07 12.96 5.19
N GLY A 70 -7.32 14.04 4.93
CA GLY A 70 -6.32 14.61 5.83
C GLY A 70 -5.00 13.82 5.87
N ILE A 71 -4.72 12.97 4.89
CA ILE A 71 -3.47 12.24 4.74
C ILE A 71 -2.61 12.97 3.71
N SER A 72 -1.37 13.29 4.06
CA SER A 72 -0.47 13.94 3.11
C SER A 72 -0.03 13.00 2.01
N THR A 73 0.14 13.52 0.80
CA THR A 73 0.57 12.72 -0.35
C THR A 73 1.83 13.30 -0.99
N GLU A 74 2.54 12.44 -1.70
CA GLU A 74 3.61 12.81 -2.59
C GLU A 74 3.56 11.89 -3.81
N ILE A 75 3.38 12.45 -5.01
CA ILE A 75 3.54 11.70 -6.25
C ILE A 75 5.01 11.79 -6.67
N TYR A 76 5.74 10.70 -6.48
CA TYR A 76 7.15 10.60 -6.80
C TYR A 76 7.34 10.07 -8.22
N TYR A 77 7.82 10.93 -9.10
CA TYR A 77 8.19 10.56 -10.48
C TYR A 77 9.59 9.97 -10.50
N LEU A 78 9.74 8.76 -11.06
CA LEU A 78 11.03 8.07 -11.10
C LEU A 78 12.09 8.76 -11.97
N GLY A 79 11.68 9.69 -12.82
CA GLY A 79 12.58 10.41 -13.72
C GLY A 79 12.76 9.74 -15.08
N PRO A 80 13.53 10.35 -15.98
CA PRO A 80 13.72 9.85 -17.34
C PRO A 80 14.65 8.63 -17.43
N GLY A 81 15.45 8.34 -16.40
CA GLY A 81 16.49 7.32 -16.40
C GLY A 81 17.88 7.90 -16.74
N PRO A 82 18.88 7.07 -17.01
CA PRO A 82 18.81 5.61 -17.13
C PRO A 82 18.59 4.89 -15.80
N PHE A 83 18.02 3.70 -15.86
CA PHE A 83 17.82 2.83 -14.69
C PHE A 83 18.65 1.55 -14.87
N HIS A 84 19.28 1.10 -13.79
CA HIS A 84 19.96 -0.19 -13.76
C HIS A 84 19.06 -1.24 -13.12
N ASP A 85 19.13 -2.45 -13.64
CA ASP A 85 18.52 -3.62 -13.02
C ASP A 85 19.29 -4.05 -11.78
N CYS A 86 18.70 -4.94 -10.99
CA CYS A 86 19.41 -5.60 -9.90
C CYS A 86 20.45 -6.57 -10.47
N ILE A 87 21.72 -6.31 -10.20
CA ILE A 87 22.84 -7.14 -10.65
C ILE A 87 23.17 -8.27 -9.67
N ALA A 88 22.31 -8.56 -8.71
CA ALA A 88 22.47 -9.62 -7.70
C ALA A 88 23.83 -9.60 -6.96
N CYS A 89 24.43 -8.45 -6.77
CA CYS A 89 25.77 -8.30 -6.17
C CYS A 89 25.81 -8.60 -4.66
N GLY A 90 24.68 -8.80 -3.99
CA GLY A 90 24.55 -9.12 -2.57
C GLY A 90 25.03 -8.04 -1.59
N ARG A 91 25.49 -6.88 -2.06
CA ARG A 91 26.04 -5.83 -1.17
C ARG A 91 25.02 -5.21 -0.23
N CYS A 92 23.74 -5.16 -0.62
CA CYS A 92 22.66 -4.68 0.23
C CYS A 92 22.44 -5.59 1.47
N HIS A 93 22.85 -6.87 1.44
CA HIS A 93 22.84 -7.74 2.62
C HIS A 93 23.88 -7.35 3.66
N LYS A 94 25.02 -6.78 3.20
CA LYS A 94 26.10 -6.27 4.09
C LYS A 94 25.84 -4.85 4.57
N HIS A 95 25.08 -4.07 3.79
CA HIS A 95 24.71 -2.68 4.07
C HIS A 95 23.19 -2.50 3.89
N PRO A 96 22.36 -3.03 4.81
CA PRO A 96 20.91 -2.97 4.68
C PRO A 96 20.42 -1.53 4.60
N GLY A 97 19.40 -1.32 3.79
CA GLY A 97 18.73 -0.05 3.67
C GLY A 97 19.21 0.84 2.53
N GLN A 98 20.17 0.40 1.73
CA GLN A 98 20.64 1.14 0.56
C GLN A 98 21.10 0.20 -0.56
N CYS A 99 20.80 0.56 -1.80
CA CYS A 99 21.42 -0.05 -2.97
C CYS A 99 22.80 0.58 -3.22
N VAL A 100 23.79 -0.25 -3.59
CA VAL A 100 25.16 0.26 -3.89
C VAL A 100 25.25 0.94 -5.24
N LEU A 101 24.34 0.62 -6.18
CA LEU A 101 24.27 1.32 -7.44
C LEU A 101 23.70 2.72 -7.19
N ARG A 102 24.47 3.72 -7.61
CA ARG A 102 24.15 5.14 -7.44
C ARG A 102 23.88 5.77 -8.80
N GLY A 103 23.40 7.01 -8.80
CA GLY A 103 23.18 7.79 -10.03
C GLY A 103 21.77 7.66 -10.59
N ASP A 104 20.85 6.99 -9.88
CA ASP A 104 19.43 6.95 -10.19
C ASP A 104 18.55 7.15 -8.94
N CYS A 105 17.24 7.07 -9.10
CA CYS A 105 16.26 7.41 -8.08
C CYS A 105 16.07 6.36 -6.96
N VAL A 106 16.71 5.18 -7.01
CA VAL A 106 16.37 4.07 -6.11
C VAL A 106 16.60 4.40 -4.63
N ASN A 107 17.75 5.00 -4.30
CA ASN A 107 18.05 5.31 -2.91
C ASN A 107 17.18 6.47 -2.38
N GLU A 108 16.85 7.44 -3.23
CA GLU A 108 15.91 8.50 -2.88
C GLU A 108 14.51 7.93 -2.61
N LEU A 109 14.03 7.00 -3.45
CA LEU A 109 12.77 6.29 -3.22
C LEU A 109 12.78 5.55 -1.87
N ILE A 110 13.89 4.89 -1.53
CA ILE A 110 14.04 4.21 -0.23
C ILE A 110 13.93 5.21 0.93
N ASP A 111 14.56 6.37 0.83
CA ASP A 111 14.51 7.39 1.87
C ASP A 111 13.09 7.96 2.05
N LYS A 112 12.37 8.18 0.96
CA LYS A 112 10.95 8.57 0.98
C LYS A 112 10.06 7.45 1.56
N ALA A 113 10.34 6.18 1.24
CA ALA A 113 9.59 5.03 1.72
C ALA A 113 9.68 4.87 3.25
N ARG A 114 10.80 5.22 3.87
CA ARG A 114 10.94 5.22 5.33
C ARG A 114 9.96 6.18 6.02
N GLN A 115 9.65 7.29 5.35
CA GLN A 115 8.79 8.34 5.88
C GLN A 115 7.29 8.10 5.60
N ALA A 116 6.96 7.18 4.69
CA ALA A 116 5.60 6.89 4.30
C ALA A 116 4.96 5.77 5.15
N GLN A 117 3.66 5.82 5.35
CA GLN A 117 2.85 4.80 6.03
C GLN A 117 2.03 3.96 5.06
N GLY A 118 2.01 4.31 3.78
CA GLY A 118 1.35 3.55 2.73
C GLY A 118 1.90 3.90 1.35
N PHE A 119 1.58 3.07 0.37
CA PHE A 119 2.14 3.20 -0.98
C PHE A 119 1.10 2.97 -2.07
N VAL A 120 1.24 3.70 -3.18
CA VAL A 120 0.53 3.40 -4.43
C VAL A 120 1.55 3.39 -5.58
N PHE A 121 1.76 2.23 -6.20
CA PHE A 121 2.66 2.10 -7.34
C PHE A 121 1.87 2.09 -8.64
N GLY A 122 2.08 3.12 -9.46
CA GLY A 122 1.43 3.28 -10.75
C GLY A 122 2.33 2.95 -11.93
N SER A 123 1.80 2.22 -12.92
CA SER A 123 2.53 1.88 -14.15
C SER A 123 1.64 1.99 -15.38
N PRO A 124 2.18 2.47 -16.51
CA PRO A 124 1.56 2.19 -17.80
C PRO A 124 1.73 0.70 -18.14
N VAL A 125 0.82 0.19 -18.97
CA VAL A 125 0.90 -1.17 -19.49
C VAL A 125 1.76 -1.20 -20.75
N TYR A 126 2.85 -1.95 -20.74
CA TYR A 126 3.71 -2.21 -21.87
C TYR A 126 3.75 -3.72 -22.17
N TYR A 127 3.22 -4.13 -23.33
CA TYR A 127 3.15 -5.56 -23.71
C TYR A 127 2.47 -6.45 -22.64
N GLY A 128 1.42 -5.94 -22.01
CA GLY A 128 0.71 -6.65 -20.93
C GLY A 128 1.48 -6.74 -19.62
N HIS A 129 2.46 -5.87 -19.40
CA HIS A 129 3.34 -5.89 -18.23
C HIS A 129 3.60 -4.46 -17.70
N PRO A 130 4.05 -4.27 -16.44
CA PRO A 130 4.50 -2.98 -15.97
C PRO A 130 5.69 -2.46 -16.77
N SER A 131 5.90 -1.16 -16.74
CA SER A 131 7.09 -0.56 -17.32
C SER A 131 8.36 -1.16 -16.70
N GLY A 132 9.34 -1.51 -17.53
CA GLY A 132 10.62 -2.07 -17.06
C GLY A 132 11.32 -1.18 -16.05
N ARG A 133 11.21 0.16 -16.21
CA ARG A 133 11.77 1.12 -15.25
C ARG A 133 11.20 0.96 -13.84
N LEU A 134 9.89 0.77 -13.70
CA LEU A 134 9.28 0.56 -12.40
C LEU A 134 9.77 -0.73 -11.77
N MET A 135 9.81 -1.82 -12.56
CA MET A 135 10.25 -3.12 -12.06
C MET A 135 11.71 -3.11 -11.62
N SER A 136 12.62 -2.56 -12.42
CA SER A 136 14.04 -2.41 -12.06
C SER A 136 14.26 -1.61 -10.78
N VAL A 137 13.49 -0.53 -10.61
CA VAL A 137 13.54 0.29 -9.39
C VAL A 137 12.97 -0.46 -8.19
N MET A 138 11.84 -1.14 -8.35
CA MET A 138 11.20 -1.92 -7.27
C MET A 138 12.08 -3.09 -6.84
N ASP A 139 12.62 -3.88 -7.76
CA ASP A 139 13.51 -4.99 -7.44
C ASP A 139 14.67 -4.52 -6.54
N ARG A 140 15.31 -3.43 -6.91
CA ARG A 140 16.44 -2.89 -6.16
C ARG A 140 16.03 -2.29 -4.83
N ALA A 141 14.94 -1.53 -4.78
CA ALA A 141 14.47 -0.89 -3.56
C ALA A 141 14.02 -1.92 -2.52
N PHE A 142 13.25 -2.93 -2.93
CA PHE A 142 12.75 -3.97 -2.05
C PHE A 142 13.86 -4.93 -1.60
N TYR A 143 14.84 -5.26 -2.45
CA TYR A 143 16.02 -6.03 -2.04
C TYR A 143 16.89 -5.27 -1.04
N ALA A 144 17.09 -3.98 -1.26
CA ALA A 144 18.00 -3.19 -0.44
C ALA A 144 17.38 -2.76 0.90
N ALA A 145 16.08 -2.54 0.94
CA ALA A 145 15.41 -1.90 2.07
C ALA A 145 14.00 -2.45 2.33
N SER A 146 13.81 -3.78 2.33
CA SER A 146 12.50 -4.40 2.55
C SER A 146 11.80 -3.89 3.82
N ALA A 147 12.53 -3.63 4.89
CA ALA A 147 12.00 -3.08 6.13
C ALA A 147 11.35 -1.68 5.99
N ALA A 148 11.71 -0.90 4.96
CA ALA A 148 11.08 0.39 4.70
C ALA A 148 9.64 0.26 4.18
N PHE A 149 9.30 -0.91 3.61
CA PHE A 149 8.02 -1.21 2.99
C PHE A 149 7.18 -2.18 3.82
N ALA A 150 7.83 -3.13 4.51
CA ALA A 150 7.17 -4.25 5.17
C ALA A 150 6.04 -3.83 6.11
N GLY A 151 4.90 -4.54 6.02
CA GLY A 151 3.72 -4.35 6.85
C GLY A 151 2.91 -3.09 6.55
N LYS A 152 3.34 -2.23 5.64
CA LYS A 152 2.61 -1.02 5.27
C LYS A 152 1.62 -1.30 4.12
N PRO A 153 0.39 -0.75 4.16
CA PRO A 153 -0.59 -0.91 3.09
C PRO A 153 -0.06 -0.44 1.73
N ALA A 154 -0.32 -1.20 0.67
CA ALA A 154 0.10 -0.86 -0.67
C ALA A 154 -0.96 -1.18 -1.73
N ALA A 155 -0.96 -0.41 -2.82
CA ALA A 155 -1.80 -0.65 -3.98
C ALA A 155 -0.99 -0.56 -5.27
N ALA A 156 -1.38 -1.35 -6.27
CA ALA A 156 -0.91 -1.24 -7.64
C ALA A 156 -1.99 -0.59 -8.50
N VAL A 157 -1.59 0.31 -9.39
CA VAL A 157 -2.47 0.98 -10.36
C VAL A 157 -1.90 0.79 -11.76
N ALA A 158 -2.73 0.39 -12.71
CA ALA A 158 -2.39 0.26 -14.11
C ALA A 158 -3.10 1.30 -14.96
N SER A 159 -2.38 1.95 -15.87
CA SER A 159 -2.97 2.76 -16.94
C SER A 159 -2.74 2.08 -18.29
N SER A 160 -3.81 1.80 -19.03
CA SER A 160 -3.73 1.10 -20.31
C SER A 160 -4.61 1.74 -21.37
N ARG A 161 -4.26 1.49 -22.63
CA ARG A 161 -5.14 1.84 -23.75
C ARG A 161 -6.33 0.87 -23.86
N ARG A 162 -6.11 -0.44 -23.63
CA ARG A 162 -7.12 -1.51 -23.84
C ARG A 162 -7.04 -2.66 -22.86
N ALA A 163 -5.88 -3.33 -22.78
CA ALA A 163 -5.74 -4.61 -22.11
C ALA A 163 -4.36 -4.74 -21.46
N GLY A 164 -4.20 -5.76 -20.58
CA GLY A 164 -2.95 -6.06 -19.90
C GLY A 164 -2.84 -5.46 -18.49
N SER A 165 -3.85 -4.74 -18.03
CA SER A 165 -3.86 -4.12 -16.71
C SER A 165 -3.75 -5.14 -15.58
N LEU A 166 -4.49 -6.25 -15.66
CA LEU A 166 -4.45 -7.31 -14.64
C LEU A 166 -3.05 -7.89 -14.45
N ALA A 167 -2.40 -8.29 -15.56
CA ALA A 167 -1.05 -8.82 -15.48
C ALA A 167 -0.04 -7.78 -14.97
N THR A 168 -0.26 -6.51 -15.28
CA THR A 168 0.53 -5.39 -14.73
C THR A 168 0.35 -5.26 -13.23
N ILE A 169 -0.89 -5.25 -12.75
CA ILE A 169 -1.23 -5.18 -11.32
C ILE A 169 -0.63 -6.38 -10.58
N ASP A 170 -0.82 -7.58 -11.09
CA ASP A 170 -0.31 -8.83 -10.49
C ASP A 170 1.20 -8.82 -10.35
N ALA A 171 1.93 -8.38 -11.38
CA ALA A 171 3.39 -8.31 -11.35
C ALA A 171 3.90 -7.36 -10.25
N ILE A 172 3.28 -6.19 -10.12
CA ILE A 172 3.63 -5.22 -9.06
C ILE A 172 3.31 -5.78 -7.67
N GLN A 173 2.15 -6.42 -7.50
CA GLN A 173 1.70 -6.96 -6.21
C GLN A 173 2.57 -8.08 -5.66
N LYS A 174 3.39 -8.77 -6.49
CA LYS A 174 4.36 -9.76 -6.00
C LYS A 174 5.35 -9.18 -5.01
N HIS A 175 5.78 -7.94 -5.21
CA HIS A 175 6.64 -7.23 -4.26
C HIS A 175 5.93 -6.98 -2.92
N PHE A 176 4.64 -6.67 -2.96
CA PHE A 176 3.86 -6.40 -1.75
C PHE A 176 3.66 -7.68 -0.92
N THR A 177 3.22 -8.74 -1.58
CA THR A 177 2.85 -10.00 -0.91
C THR A 177 4.06 -10.66 -0.25
N ILE A 178 5.23 -10.70 -0.90
CA ILE A 178 6.46 -11.24 -0.28
C ILE A 178 6.97 -10.35 0.86
N SER A 179 6.64 -9.06 0.86
CA SER A 179 7.03 -8.08 1.88
C SER A 179 6.00 -7.92 3.00
N GLN A 180 5.00 -8.81 3.08
CA GLN A 180 3.92 -8.77 4.09
C GLN A 180 3.13 -7.46 4.08
N MET A 181 3.04 -6.80 2.93
CA MET A 181 2.29 -5.57 2.77
C MET A 181 0.82 -5.91 2.46
N PRO A 182 -0.14 -5.38 3.22
CA PRO A 182 -1.56 -5.52 2.90
C PRO A 182 -1.87 -4.88 1.55
N VAL A 183 -2.47 -5.66 0.65
CA VAL A 183 -2.88 -5.16 -0.67
C VAL A 183 -4.21 -4.46 -0.55
N VAL A 184 -4.24 -3.18 -0.94
CA VAL A 184 -5.46 -2.36 -0.93
C VAL A 184 -6.08 -2.36 -2.32
N SER A 185 -7.37 -2.69 -2.37
CA SER A 185 -8.19 -2.69 -3.59
C SER A 185 -9.27 -1.61 -3.54
N SER A 186 -9.87 -1.33 -4.70
CA SER A 186 -11.12 -0.57 -4.83
C SER A 186 -12.31 -1.54 -4.85
N PHE A 187 -13.38 -1.21 -5.58
CA PHE A 187 -14.50 -2.13 -5.85
C PHE A 187 -14.31 -2.92 -7.17
N TYR A 188 -13.25 -2.64 -7.92
CA TYR A 188 -12.83 -3.36 -9.12
C TYR A 188 -11.29 -3.39 -9.17
N TRP A 189 -10.68 -3.93 -10.22
CA TRP A 189 -9.23 -3.83 -10.40
C TRP A 189 -8.79 -2.39 -10.56
N ASN A 190 -7.67 -2.03 -9.97
CA ASN A 190 -7.19 -0.65 -9.93
C ASN A 190 -6.61 -0.23 -11.28
N GLU A 191 -7.45 0.01 -12.26
CA GLU A 191 -7.06 0.37 -13.62
C GLU A 191 -7.80 1.59 -14.15
N VAL A 192 -7.17 2.27 -15.10
CA VAL A 192 -7.78 3.34 -15.92
C VAL A 192 -7.43 3.13 -17.37
N HIS A 193 -8.29 3.63 -18.27
CA HIS A 193 -8.11 3.53 -19.71
C HIS A 193 -7.93 4.89 -20.35
N GLY A 194 -7.01 4.99 -21.33
CA GLY A 194 -6.73 6.19 -22.11
C GLY A 194 -5.31 6.20 -22.68
N ASN A 195 -5.13 6.94 -23.77
CA ASN A 195 -3.80 7.25 -24.35
C ASN A 195 -3.25 8.59 -23.83
N ARG A 196 -4.13 9.46 -23.37
CA ARG A 196 -3.82 10.80 -22.88
C ARG A 196 -4.56 11.09 -21.59
N PRO A 197 -4.10 12.03 -20.77
CA PRO A 197 -4.74 12.40 -19.53
C PRO A 197 -6.23 12.76 -19.65
N ASP A 198 -6.59 13.48 -20.70
CA ASP A 198 -7.98 13.87 -20.98
C ASP A 198 -8.89 12.68 -21.31
N GLU A 199 -8.35 11.62 -21.92
CA GLU A 199 -9.09 10.38 -22.16
C GLU A 199 -9.28 9.58 -20.87
N VAL A 200 -8.29 9.56 -19.96
CA VAL A 200 -8.46 8.95 -18.62
C VAL A 200 -9.64 9.60 -17.87
N MET A 201 -9.79 10.91 -17.98
CA MET A 201 -10.92 11.61 -17.34
C MET A 201 -12.28 11.30 -17.97
N GLN A 202 -12.32 10.75 -19.19
CA GLN A 202 -13.53 10.25 -19.84
C GLN A 202 -13.86 8.80 -19.44
N ASP A 203 -12.92 8.06 -18.90
CA ASP A 203 -13.12 6.73 -18.30
C ASP A 203 -13.79 6.89 -16.93
N THR A 204 -15.11 7.08 -16.93
CA THR A 204 -15.88 7.34 -15.71
C THR A 204 -15.80 6.20 -14.70
N GLU A 205 -15.67 4.95 -15.16
CA GLU A 205 -15.46 3.79 -14.29
C GLU A 205 -14.09 3.84 -13.66
N GLY A 206 -13.02 4.00 -14.44
CA GLY A 206 -11.65 4.11 -13.95
C GLY A 206 -11.46 5.28 -12.98
N VAL A 207 -12.05 6.44 -13.26
CA VAL A 207 -12.06 7.60 -12.33
C VAL A 207 -12.70 7.21 -10.99
N SER A 208 -13.85 6.53 -11.03
CA SER A 208 -14.55 6.11 -9.81
C SER A 208 -13.76 5.05 -9.02
N ILE A 209 -13.08 4.14 -9.72
CA ILE A 209 -12.17 3.14 -9.14
C ILE A 209 -11.01 3.82 -8.40
N MET A 210 -10.34 4.81 -9.02
CA MET A 210 -9.24 5.54 -8.40
C MET A 210 -9.68 6.31 -7.16
N ARG A 211 -10.82 6.97 -7.21
CA ARG A 211 -11.38 7.65 -6.04
C ARG A 211 -11.70 6.68 -4.90
N GLN A 212 -12.32 5.54 -5.22
CA GLN A 212 -12.59 4.53 -4.19
C GLN A 212 -11.30 3.94 -3.62
N LEU A 213 -10.28 3.73 -4.44
CA LEU A 213 -8.97 3.28 -3.98
C LEU A 213 -8.36 4.26 -2.98
N GLY A 214 -8.43 5.57 -3.23
CA GLY A 214 -7.95 6.60 -2.32
C GLY A 214 -8.63 6.53 -0.95
N ARG A 215 -9.95 6.37 -0.93
CA ARG A 215 -10.75 6.20 0.31
C ARG A 215 -10.38 4.93 1.07
N ASN A 216 -10.22 3.81 0.36
CA ASN A 216 -9.84 2.53 0.97
C ASN A 216 -8.41 2.59 1.50
N MET A 217 -7.48 3.23 0.79
CA MET A 217 -6.11 3.44 1.25
C MET A 217 -6.06 4.32 2.51
N ALA A 218 -6.84 5.39 2.56
CA ALA A 218 -6.95 6.23 3.76
C ALA A 218 -7.41 5.42 4.98
N ARG A 219 -8.42 4.58 4.79
CA ARG A 219 -8.91 3.67 5.85
C ARG A 219 -7.83 2.67 6.26
N ALA A 220 -7.16 2.05 5.30
CA ALA A 220 -6.14 1.05 5.57
C ALA A 220 -4.96 1.64 6.36
N VAL A 221 -4.41 2.77 5.90
CA VAL A 221 -3.29 3.45 6.59
C VAL A 221 -3.65 3.80 8.03
N ARG A 222 -4.84 4.34 8.27
CA ARG A 222 -5.30 4.65 9.63
C ARG A 222 -5.45 3.42 10.51
N ALA A 223 -6.05 2.34 9.99
CA ALA A 223 -6.24 1.10 10.72
C ALA A 223 -4.90 0.47 11.12
N TYR A 224 -3.94 0.41 10.20
CA TYR A 224 -2.62 -0.16 10.47
C TYR A 224 -1.75 0.70 11.41
N GLN A 225 -2.03 1.99 11.52
CA GLN A 225 -1.35 2.85 12.50
C GLN A 225 -2.00 2.80 13.88
N ALA A 226 -3.30 2.53 13.95
CA ALA A 226 -4.02 2.44 15.21
C ALA A 226 -3.77 1.12 15.96
N GLU A 227 -3.52 0.04 15.24
CA GLU A 227 -3.30 -1.28 15.81
C GLU A 227 -1.81 -1.61 15.90
N PRO A 228 -1.30 -1.97 17.08
CA PRO A 228 0.09 -2.39 17.22
C PRO A 228 0.35 -3.69 16.44
N ALA A 229 1.53 -3.79 15.84
CA ALA A 229 1.94 -5.02 15.18
C ALA A 229 2.00 -6.17 16.20
N LEU A 230 1.39 -7.30 15.85
CA LEU A 230 1.53 -8.51 16.64
C LEU A 230 2.98 -9.04 16.57
N PRO A 231 3.44 -9.76 17.59
CA PRO A 231 4.75 -10.40 17.54
C PRO A 231 4.87 -11.28 16.28
N ALA A 232 5.99 -11.14 15.59
CA ALA A 232 6.25 -11.95 14.40
C ALA A 232 6.36 -13.43 14.78
N ALA A 233 5.73 -14.31 13.99
CA ALA A 233 5.94 -15.73 14.11
C ALA A 233 7.41 -16.09 13.77
N GLU A 234 7.90 -17.20 14.31
CA GLU A 234 9.21 -17.72 13.97
C GLU A 234 9.29 -18.00 12.46
N ARG A 235 10.19 -17.31 11.78
CA ARG A 235 10.43 -17.51 10.35
C ARG A 235 11.31 -18.73 10.14
N LYS A 236 10.77 -19.77 9.52
CA LYS A 236 11.57 -20.87 9.00
C LYS A 236 11.83 -20.66 7.51
N VAL A 237 13.06 -20.91 7.10
CA VAL A 237 13.46 -20.89 5.70
C VAL A 237 13.59 -22.32 5.19
N MET A 238 13.53 -22.47 3.87
CA MET A 238 13.76 -23.75 3.21
C MET A 238 15.15 -24.28 3.60
N ASN A 239 15.20 -25.50 4.11
CA ASN A 239 16.40 -26.09 4.75
C ASN A 239 17.13 -27.14 3.89
N PHE A 240 16.65 -27.42 2.66
CA PHE A 240 17.21 -28.45 1.78
C PHE A 240 17.79 -27.86 0.47
N ILE A 241 17.73 -26.55 0.28
CA ILE A 241 18.41 -25.83 -0.81
C ILE A 241 19.47 -24.93 -0.19
N HIS A 242 20.73 -25.17 -0.55
CA HIS A 242 21.90 -24.45 -0.05
C HIS A 242 22.55 -23.64 -1.16
#